data_01e54705f952a70ccc17ba9bc67a17d1
#
_entry.id   01e54705f952a70ccc17ba9bc67a17d1
#
_cell.length_a   1.000
_cell.length_b   1.000
_cell.length_c   1.000
_cell.angle_alpha   90.00
_cell.angle_beta   90.00
_cell.angle_gamma   90.00
#
_symmetry.space_group_name_H-M   'P 1'
#
loop_
_entity.id
_entity.type
_entity.pdbx_description
1 polymer ?
#
loop_
_entity_poly.entity_id
_entity_poly.type
_entity_poly.pdbx_seq_one_letter_code
_entity_poly.pdbx_strand_id
1 'polypeptide(L)'
;LVHNYLQSADLLAKQNGISVHMDQTKEIYVWGDEFKIEEVLMNYFSNAVNHCEKEKVVEVKIEEMDGHARVSVFNTGMPIPEDSLPHLWEKFYKVDKARTREYGGSGIGLSIVKAIMESMNQKYGVINYENGVRFWFELELAGEESEITPAISEKNS
;
A
#
# COMPACT_ATOMS: atom_id res chain seq x y z
N LEU A 1 8.01 -10.59 -2.54
CA LEU A 1 8.24 -9.39 -1.73
C LEU A 1 7.06 -9.07 -0.81
N VAL A 2 5.88 -8.94 -1.38
CA VAL A 2 4.70 -8.60 -0.58
C VAL A 2 4.44 -9.66 0.47
N HIS A 3 4.50 -10.92 0.06
CA HIS A 3 4.23 -12.03 0.97
C HIS A 3 5.24 -12.04 2.13
N ASN A 4 6.51 -11.84 1.82
CA ASN A 4 7.55 -11.82 2.85
C ASN A 4 7.35 -10.65 3.81
N TYR A 5 7.01 -9.49 3.28
CA TYR A 5 6.76 -8.33 4.13
C TYR A 5 5.59 -8.59 5.07
N LEU A 6 4.51 -9.18 4.55
CA LEU A 6 3.33 -9.43 5.36
C LEU A 6 3.57 -10.43 6.47
N GLN A 7 4.44 -11.40 6.25
CA GLN A 7 4.78 -12.35 7.31
C GLN A 7 5.38 -11.64 8.52
N SER A 8 6.26 -10.67 8.29
CA SER A 8 6.86 -9.94 9.40
C SER A 8 5.92 -8.86 9.96
N ALA A 9 5.01 -8.34 9.15
CA ALA A 9 4.09 -7.30 9.59
C ALA A 9 2.87 -7.87 10.33
N ASP A 10 2.57 -9.15 10.13
CA ASP A 10 1.38 -9.78 10.70
C ASP A 10 1.38 -9.73 12.23
N LEU A 11 2.54 -9.84 12.83
CA LEU A 11 2.65 -9.78 14.27
C LEU A 11 2.18 -8.43 14.80
N LEU A 12 2.59 -7.36 14.15
CA LEU A 12 2.18 -6.02 14.55
C LEU A 12 0.66 -5.86 14.42
N ALA A 13 0.10 -6.36 13.33
CA ALA A 13 -1.34 -6.29 13.13
C ALA A 13 -2.08 -7.05 14.21
N LYS A 14 -1.60 -8.24 14.57
CA LYS A 14 -2.23 -9.05 15.60
C LYS A 14 -2.18 -8.36 16.96
N GLN A 15 -1.11 -7.66 17.25
CA GLN A 15 -1.00 -6.91 18.49
C GLN A 15 -2.05 -5.81 18.58
N ASN A 16 -2.56 -5.35 17.46
CA ASN A 16 -3.59 -4.32 17.38
C ASN A 16 -4.98 -4.90 17.15
N GLY A 17 -5.11 -6.21 17.22
CA GLY A 17 -6.39 -6.88 17.03
C GLY A 17 -6.89 -6.84 15.59
N ILE A 18 -5.98 -6.77 14.63
CA ILE A 18 -6.32 -6.63 13.22
C ILE A 18 -6.10 -7.94 12.48
N SER A 19 -7.08 -8.35 11.69
CA SER A 19 -6.95 -9.50 10.81
C SER A 19 -6.43 -9.05 9.46
N VAL A 20 -5.38 -9.70 8.97
CA VAL A 20 -4.79 -9.38 7.68
C VAL A 20 -5.12 -10.50 6.70
N HIS A 21 -5.67 -10.12 5.56
CA HIS A 21 -6.01 -11.06 4.49
C HIS A 21 -5.20 -10.71 3.25
N MET A 22 -4.68 -11.74 2.60
CA MET A 22 -3.92 -11.59 1.37
C MET A 22 -4.60 -12.38 0.28
N ASP A 23 -4.97 -11.69 -0.80
CA ASP A 23 -5.66 -12.32 -1.91
C ASP A 23 -4.71 -12.39 -3.10
N GLN A 24 -3.97 -13.48 -3.19
CA GLN A 24 -3.06 -13.71 -4.31
C GLN A 24 -2.87 -15.19 -4.50
N THR A 25 -3.04 -15.66 -5.73
CA THR A 25 -2.99 -17.08 -6.02
C THR A 25 -1.79 -17.51 -6.85
N LYS A 26 -1.04 -16.57 -7.40
CA LYS A 26 0.12 -16.91 -8.23
C LYS A 26 1.19 -15.84 -8.09
N GLU A 27 2.40 -16.21 -8.47
CA GLU A 27 3.51 -15.28 -8.49
C GLU A 27 3.40 -14.35 -9.68
N ILE A 28 3.69 -13.08 -9.45
CA ILE A 28 3.64 -12.06 -10.47
C ILE A 28 4.97 -11.33 -10.46
N TYR A 29 5.56 -11.13 -11.62
CA TYR A 29 6.86 -10.47 -11.73
C TYR A 29 6.68 -9.09 -12.33
N VAL A 30 7.32 -8.11 -11.72
CA VAL A 30 7.19 -6.71 -12.12
C VAL A 30 8.57 -6.05 -12.21
N TRP A 31 8.61 -4.91 -12.87
CA TRP A 31 9.80 -4.07 -12.93
C TRP A 31 9.75 -3.04 -11.82
N GLY A 32 10.88 -2.84 -11.15
CA GLY A 32 10.96 -1.80 -10.12
C GLY A 32 12.12 -2.03 -9.17
N ASP A 33 12.38 -1.01 -8.38
CA ASP A 33 13.40 -1.04 -7.35
C ASP A 33 12.79 -1.69 -6.11
N GLU A 34 13.36 -2.82 -5.70
CA GLU A 34 12.81 -3.61 -4.60
C GLU A 34 12.69 -2.80 -3.30
N PHE A 35 13.70 -2.00 -2.98
CA PHE A 35 13.67 -1.23 -1.74
C PHE A 35 12.63 -0.13 -1.77
N LYS A 36 12.48 0.53 -2.91
CA LYS A 36 11.47 1.58 -3.05
C LYS A 36 10.07 1.01 -3.00
N ILE A 37 9.86 -0.12 -3.65
CA ILE A 37 8.54 -0.75 -3.67
C ILE A 37 8.16 -1.24 -2.27
N GLU A 38 9.13 -1.81 -1.55
CA GLU A 38 8.88 -2.22 -0.18
C GLU A 38 8.51 -1.03 0.69
N GLU A 39 9.13 0.11 0.46
CA GLU A 39 8.81 1.32 1.22
C GLU A 39 7.40 1.80 0.94
N VAL A 40 6.95 1.74 -0.31
CA VAL A 40 5.56 2.08 -0.63
C VAL A 40 4.60 1.15 0.10
N LEU A 41 4.86 -0.15 0.03
CA LEU A 41 4.01 -1.13 0.69
C LEU A 41 3.97 -0.91 2.20
N MET A 42 5.14 -0.65 2.79
CA MET A 42 5.23 -0.41 4.22
C MET A 42 4.42 0.83 4.62
N ASN A 43 4.51 1.89 3.84
CA ASN A 43 3.75 3.10 4.14
C ASN A 43 2.24 2.88 4.02
N TYR A 44 1.81 2.18 2.99
CA TYR A 44 0.40 1.87 2.84
C TYR A 44 -0.10 0.95 3.96
N PHE A 45 0.70 -0.06 4.30
CA PHE A 45 0.28 -1.01 5.33
C PHE A 45 0.23 -0.34 6.70
N SER A 46 1.24 0.44 7.05
CA SER A 46 1.24 1.18 8.31
C SER A 46 0.05 2.12 8.41
N ASN A 47 -0.23 2.80 7.32
CA ASN A 47 -1.36 3.71 7.25
C ASN A 47 -2.66 2.95 7.49
N ALA A 48 -2.80 1.77 6.87
CA ALA A 48 -3.99 0.95 7.03
C ALA A 48 -4.17 0.49 8.47
N VAL A 49 -3.08 0.03 9.09
CA VAL A 49 -3.14 -0.42 10.48
C VAL A 49 -3.50 0.73 11.41
N ASN A 50 -2.93 1.90 11.18
CA ASN A 50 -3.17 3.06 12.04
C ASN A 50 -4.60 3.58 11.95
N HIS A 51 -5.24 3.38 10.81
CA HIS A 51 -6.59 3.92 10.60
C HIS A 51 -7.67 2.86 10.54
N CYS A 52 -7.31 1.60 10.83
CA CYS A 52 -8.26 0.51 10.79
C CYS A 52 -9.22 0.59 11.96
N GLU A 53 -10.50 0.50 11.66
CA GLU A 53 -11.56 0.61 12.68
C GLU A 53 -12.64 -0.43 12.41
N LYS A 54 -13.58 -0.48 13.32
CA LYS A 54 -14.74 -1.36 13.23
C LYS A 54 -14.29 -2.82 13.18
N GLU A 55 -14.53 -3.51 12.11
CA GLU A 55 -14.20 -4.93 12.02
C GLU A 55 -12.72 -5.22 12.05
N LYS A 56 -11.90 -4.19 11.94
CA LYS A 56 -10.43 -4.32 12.03
C LYS A 56 -9.87 -5.34 11.06
N VAL A 57 -10.19 -5.13 9.78
CA VAL A 57 -9.68 -5.96 8.71
C VAL A 57 -8.79 -5.13 7.78
N VAL A 58 -7.63 -5.68 7.43
CA VAL A 58 -6.77 -5.14 6.39
C VAL A 58 -6.64 -6.20 5.31
N GLU A 59 -6.89 -5.81 4.06
CA GLU A 59 -6.81 -6.73 2.94
C GLU A 59 -5.76 -6.23 1.95
N VAL A 60 -4.82 -7.10 1.61
CA VAL A 60 -3.82 -6.80 0.59
C VAL A 60 -4.16 -7.62 -0.64
N LYS A 61 -4.19 -6.98 -1.79
CA LYS A 61 -4.61 -7.61 -3.02
C LYS A 61 -3.66 -7.27 -4.15
N ILE A 62 -3.36 -8.24 -4.99
CA ILE A 62 -2.54 -8.03 -6.16
C ILE A 62 -3.31 -8.51 -7.37
N GLU A 63 -3.51 -7.62 -8.35
CA GLU A 63 -4.28 -7.92 -9.54
C GLU A 63 -3.48 -7.56 -10.78
N GLU A 64 -3.62 -8.37 -11.82
CA GLU A 64 -3.04 -8.04 -13.12
C GLU A 64 -4.08 -7.30 -13.94
N MET A 65 -3.67 -6.20 -14.57
CA MET A 65 -4.57 -5.45 -15.43
C MET A 65 -3.77 -4.67 -16.48
N ASP A 66 -4.07 -4.88 -17.74
CA ASP A 66 -3.53 -4.11 -18.86
C ASP A 66 -2.01 -3.91 -18.79
N GLY A 67 -1.28 -5.01 -18.62
CA GLY A 67 0.18 -4.95 -18.61
C GLY A 67 0.78 -4.45 -17.31
N HIS A 68 -0.04 -4.27 -16.26
CA HIS A 68 0.42 -3.80 -14.96
C HIS A 68 -0.05 -4.73 -13.88
N ALA A 69 0.65 -4.73 -12.76
CA ALA A 69 0.18 -5.34 -11.52
C ALA A 69 -0.25 -4.21 -10.60
N ARG A 70 -1.47 -4.30 -10.10
CA ARG A 70 -1.95 -3.32 -9.12
C ARG A 70 -1.91 -3.98 -7.75
N VAL A 71 -1.17 -3.35 -6.85
CA VAL A 71 -1.09 -3.78 -5.45
C VAL A 71 -1.93 -2.80 -4.65
N SER A 72 -2.82 -3.32 -3.82
CA SER A 72 -3.69 -2.44 -3.02
C SER A 72 -3.76 -2.92 -1.60
N VAL A 73 -3.98 -1.96 -0.69
CA VAL A 73 -4.13 -2.22 0.74
C VAL A 73 -5.42 -1.54 1.17
N PHE A 74 -6.38 -2.35 1.60
CA PHE A 74 -7.68 -1.88 2.06
C PHE A 74 -7.76 -2.01 3.58
N ASN A 75 -8.32 -1.02 4.25
CA ASN A 75 -8.63 -1.16 5.67
C ASN A 75 -10.08 -0.77 5.93
N THR A 76 -10.71 -1.50 6.85
CA THR A 76 -12.04 -1.12 7.32
C THR A 76 -11.93 0.13 8.17
N GLY A 77 -12.98 0.95 8.13
CA GLY A 77 -13.01 2.19 8.89
C GLY A 77 -13.84 3.21 8.16
N MET A 78 -13.73 4.43 8.58
CA MET A 78 -14.47 5.52 7.96
C MET A 78 -13.79 5.97 6.69
N PRO A 79 -14.57 6.29 5.66
CA PRO A 79 -13.96 6.83 4.43
C PRO A 79 -13.33 8.19 4.70
N ILE A 80 -12.41 8.56 3.82
CA ILE A 80 -11.72 9.83 3.92
C ILE A 80 -12.66 10.93 3.43
N PRO A 81 -12.76 12.05 4.16
CA PRO A 81 -13.60 13.16 3.68
C PRO A 81 -13.18 13.60 2.28
N GLU A 82 -14.13 13.92 1.45
CA GLU A 82 -13.84 14.27 0.06
C GLU A 82 -12.92 15.47 -0.06
N ASP A 83 -13.06 16.46 0.82
CA ASP A 83 -12.20 17.64 0.80
C ASP A 83 -10.75 17.29 1.09
N SER A 84 -10.52 16.19 1.81
CA SER A 84 -9.16 15.78 2.17
C SER A 84 -8.46 15.00 1.08
N LEU A 85 -9.21 14.38 0.18
CA LEU A 85 -8.62 13.50 -0.84
C LEU A 85 -7.51 14.16 -1.65
N PRO A 86 -7.66 15.37 -2.16
CA PRO A 86 -6.59 15.96 -2.95
C PRO A 86 -5.35 16.35 -2.14
N HIS A 87 -5.47 16.38 -0.81
CA HIS A 87 -4.38 16.80 0.06
C HIS A 87 -3.62 15.65 0.71
N LEU A 88 -4.10 14.42 0.54
CA LEU A 88 -3.52 13.27 1.24
C LEU A 88 -2.04 13.08 0.99
N TRP A 89 -1.57 13.47 -0.18
CA TRP A 89 -0.21 13.22 -0.62
C TRP A 89 0.73 14.35 -0.25
N GLU A 90 0.20 15.40 0.41
CA GLU A 90 1.00 16.53 0.83
C GLU A 90 1.74 16.21 2.12
N LYS A 91 2.95 16.72 2.23
CA LYS A 91 3.76 16.53 3.42
C LYS A 91 3.05 17.13 4.63
N PHE A 92 3.02 16.37 5.71
CA PHE A 92 2.46 16.80 7.01
C PHE A 92 0.95 17.02 7.02
N TYR A 93 0.25 16.68 5.94
CA TYR A 93 -1.20 16.79 5.96
C TYR A 93 -1.79 15.63 6.76
N LYS A 94 -2.74 15.91 7.63
CA LYS A 94 -3.41 14.90 8.43
C LYS A 94 -4.91 15.13 8.39
N VAL A 95 -5.66 14.08 8.12
CA VAL A 95 -7.11 14.14 8.04
C VAL A 95 -7.70 14.37 9.42
N ASP A 96 -7.20 13.67 10.43
CA ASP A 96 -7.65 13.79 11.82
C ASP A 96 -6.41 13.93 12.68
N LYS A 97 -6.09 15.16 13.05
CA LYS A 97 -4.87 15.45 13.76
C LYS A 97 -4.78 14.75 15.12
N ALA A 98 -5.90 14.67 15.82
CA ALA A 98 -5.91 14.04 17.13
C ALA A 98 -5.63 12.55 17.01
N ARG A 99 -6.32 11.88 16.10
CA ARG A 99 -6.13 10.45 15.90
C ARG A 99 -4.75 10.13 15.36
N THR A 100 -4.28 10.93 14.42
CA THR A 100 -2.96 10.71 13.83
C THR A 100 -1.88 10.81 14.88
N ARG A 101 -2.02 11.75 15.79
CA ARG A 101 -1.06 11.90 16.87
C ARG A 101 -1.05 10.68 17.76
N GLU A 102 -2.23 10.14 18.04
CA GLU A 102 -2.39 8.96 18.88
C GLU A 102 -1.63 7.77 18.31
N TYR A 103 -1.67 7.62 17.00
CA TYR A 103 -1.03 6.50 16.32
C TYR A 103 0.40 6.80 15.92
N GLY A 104 0.89 7.99 16.25
CA GLY A 104 2.27 8.33 15.96
C GLY A 104 2.56 8.67 14.52
N GLY A 105 1.54 8.94 13.71
CA GLY A 105 1.74 9.27 12.32
C GLY A 105 2.40 10.62 12.15
N SER A 106 3.42 10.71 11.29
CA SER A 106 4.17 11.94 11.07
C SER A 106 3.56 12.81 9.97
N GLY A 107 2.69 12.25 9.16
CA GLY A 107 2.11 12.96 8.03
C GLY A 107 2.99 13.00 6.81
N ILE A 108 4.04 12.19 6.75
CA ILE A 108 4.93 12.16 5.58
C ILE A 108 4.86 10.86 4.79
N GLY A 109 4.22 9.82 5.34
CA GLY A 109 4.19 8.51 4.68
C GLY A 109 3.65 8.53 3.27
N LEU A 110 2.50 9.19 3.07
CA LEU A 110 1.90 9.22 1.74
C LEU A 110 2.66 10.13 0.79
N SER A 111 3.32 11.17 1.30
CA SER A 111 4.15 12.01 0.43
C SER A 111 5.38 11.25 -0.04
N ILE A 112 5.87 10.30 0.74
CA ILE A 112 6.96 9.42 0.32
C ILE A 112 6.49 8.51 -0.80
N VAL A 113 5.27 7.95 -0.66
CA VAL A 113 4.70 7.11 -1.71
C VAL A 113 4.62 7.90 -3.02
N LYS A 114 4.10 9.11 -2.95
CA LYS A 114 4.01 9.96 -4.14
C LYS A 114 5.37 10.15 -4.80
N ALA A 115 6.37 10.51 -4.00
CA ALA A 115 7.71 10.76 -4.54
C ALA A 115 8.28 9.50 -5.20
N ILE A 116 8.11 8.35 -4.58
CA ILE A 116 8.63 7.10 -5.11
C ILE A 116 7.92 6.73 -6.41
N MET A 117 6.59 6.76 -6.39
CA MET A 117 5.82 6.33 -7.55
C MET A 117 6.05 7.27 -8.74
N GLU A 118 6.16 8.57 -8.48
CA GLU A 118 6.45 9.51 -9.54
C GLU A 118 7.86 9.33 -10.08
N SER A 119 8.82 8.98 -9.22
CA SER A 119 10.18 8.72 -9.69
C SER A 119 10.25 7.50 -10.59
N MET A 120 9.33 6.55 -10.44
CA MET A 120 9.26 5.36 -11.27
C MET A 120 8.31 5.55 -12.46
N ASN A 121 7.67 6.71 -12.54
CA ASN A 121 6.69 7.02 -13.59
C ASN A 121 5.54 6.02 -13.59
N GLN A 122 5.06 5.65 -12.39
CA GLN A 122 3.98 4.68 -12.24
C GLN A 122 2.83 5.31 -11.47
N LYS A 123 1.65 4.72 -11.60
CA LYS A 123 0.42 5.28 -11.04
C LYS A 123 0.17 4.82 -9.62
N TYR A 124 -0.54 5.63 -8.88
CA TYR A 124 -0.93 5.36 -7.51
C TYR A 124 -2.23 6.11 -7.22
N GLY A 125 -2.92 5.72 -6.17
CA GLY A 125 -4.17 6.41 -5.84
C GLY A 125 -4.87 5.86 -4.63
N VAL A 126 -6.08 6.33 -4.43
CA VAL A 126 -6.92 5.97 -3.29
C VAL A 126 -8.36 5.83 -3.76
N ILE A 127 -9.07 4.87 -3.17
CA ILE A 127 -10.49 4.67 -3.44
C ILE A 127 -11.23 4.59 -2.11
N ASN A 128 -12.28 5.38 -1.98
CA ASN A 128 -13.17 5.32 -0.82
C ASN A 128 -14.28 4.31 -1.06
N TYR A 129 -14.60 3.57 0.00
CA TYR A 129 -15.79 2.72 0.04
C TYR A 129 -16.59 3.10 1.28
N GLU A 130 -17.84 2.68 1.35
CA GLU A 130 -18.65 2.95 2.51
C GLU A 130 -18.04 2.41 3.80
N ASN A 131 -17.37 1.28 3.72
CA ASN A 131 -16.85 0.61 4.90
C ASN A 131 -15.33 0.73 5.06
N GLY A 132 -14.67 1.53 4.23
CA GLY A 132 -13.22 1.65 4.37
C GLY A 132 -12.56 2.35 3.21
N VAL A 133 -11.24 2.24 3.18
CA VAL A 133 -10.41 2.95 2.22
C VAL A 133 -9.40 1.99 1.63
N ARG A 134 -9.16 2.10 0.34
CA ARG A 134 -8.17 1.29 -0.37
C ARG A 134 -7.15 2.20 -1.02
N PHE A 135 -5.87 2.03 -0.65
CA PHE A 135 -4.76 2.68 -1.34
C PHE A 135 -4.13 1.70 -2.29
N TRP A 136 -3.69 2.17 -3.46
CA TRP A 136 -3.15 1.28 -4.48
C TRP A 136 -1.97 1.90 -5.21
N PHE A 137 -1.15 1.06 -5.80
CA PHE A 137 -0.10 1.48 -6.72
C PHE A 137 0.05 0.43 -7.80
N GLU A 138 0.62 0.82 -8.92
CA GLU A 138 0.80 -0.06 -10.07
C GLU A 138 2.25 -0.15 -10.47
N LEU A 139 2.62 -1.32 -11.00
CA LEU A 139 3.95 -1.56 -11.52
C LEU A 139 3.81 -2.28 -12.85
N GLU A 140 4.75 -2.03 -13.74
CA GLU A 140 4.73 -2.66 -15.04
C GLU A 140 5.06 -4.14 -14.92
N LEU A 141 4.30 -5.00 -15.57
CA LEU A 141 4.55 -6.43 -15.55
C LEU A 141 5.85 -6.73 -16.28
N ALA A 142 6.65 -7.62 -15.72
CA ALA A 142 7.83 -8.13 -16.38
C ALA A 142 7.45 -9.34 -17.21
N GLY A 143 8.39 -9.97 -17.86
CA GLY A 143 8.12 -11.12 -18.67
C GLY A 143 7.89 -12.37 -17.85
N GLU A 144 7.99 -13.52 -18.52
CA GLU A 144 7.82 -14.80 -17.87
C GLU A 144 8.91 -15.03 -16.85
N GLU A 145 8.59 -15.80 -15.82
CA GLU A 145 9.56 -16.04 -14.77
C GLU A 145 10.82 -16.72 -15.27
N SER A 146 10.74 -17.44 -16.35
CA SER A 146 11.91 -18.10 -16.91
C SER A 146 12.93 -17.12 -17.47
N GLU A 147 12.55 -15.89 -17.68
CA GLU A 147 13.39 -14.90 -18.31
C GLU A 147 13.97 -13.87 -17.37
N ILE A 148 13.53 -13.84 -16.14
CA ILE A 148 13.93 -12.79 -15.21
C ILE A 148 14.10 -13.33 -13.82
N THR A 149 14.74 -12.52 -12.97
CA THR A 149 14.85 -12.85 -11.57
C THR A 149 13.49 -12.68 -10.92
N PRO A 150 13.24 -13.43 -9.86
CA PRO A 150 11.93 -13.46 -9.24
C PRO A 150 11.46 -12.15 -8.67
N ALA A 151 10.18 -12.02 -8.63
CA ALA A 151 9.45 -11.01 -7.92
C ALA A 151 9.75 -9.61 -8.41
N ILE A 152 10.45 -8.86 -7.64
CA ILE A 152 10.71 -7.47 -7.96
C ILE A 152 12.16 -7.35 -8.35
N SER A 153 12.39 -6.77 -9.51
CA SER A 153 13.75 -6.60 -10.00
C SER A 153 14.17 -5.16 -9.86
N GLU A 154 15.41 -4.94 -9.50
CA GLU A 154 15.93 -3.61 -9.40
C GLU A 154 16.62 -3.14 -10.66
N LYS A 155 16.73 -3.96 -11.63
CA LYS A 155 17.54 -3.63 -12.78
C LYS A 155 16.95 -2.58 -13.67
N ASN A 156 15.69 -2.37 -13.63
CA ASN A 156 15.06 -1.45 -14.52
C ASN A 156 14.91 -0.08 -13.96
N SER A 157 15.50 0.13 -12.89
CA SER A 157 15.35 1.40 -12.23
C SER A 157 15.77 2.60 -13.05
#